data_1de1039167f9fa7d256ec238cae0efc0
#
_entry.id   1de1039167f9fa7d256ec238cae0efc0
#
_cell.length_a   1.000
_cell.length_b   1.000
_cell.length_c   1.000
_cell.angle_alpha   90.00
_cell.angle_beta   90.00
_cell.angle_gamma   90.00
#
_symmetry.space_group_name_H-M   'P 1'
#
loop_
_entity.id
_entity.type
_entity.pdbx_description
1 polymer ?
#
loop_
_entity_poly.entity_id
_entity_poly.type
_entity_poly.pdbx_seq_one_letter_code
_entity_poly.pdbx_strand_id
1 'polypeptide(L)'
;NEEILTKALVAEFANAFDIPAAEVRMAAHAGWEELLQSRRDMEAKGEEVLDWLKQTGRRGIVLAGRPYHVDPEIHHGIPELITSYGFAVLTEDSVSHLGKVERPLVVTDQWMYHSRLYAAASFVKTQENLDLIQLNSFGCGLDAVTTDQVSDILTRSGKIYTVLKIDEVNNLGAARIRIRSLIAALRVRDQRNFERKVVSSAYHRAVFTKEMKKDYTLLCPQMSPIHFDLIEPAIRSFGYKIEVLQNHNRSAVDVGLQYVNNDACYPSL
;
A
#
# COMPACT_ATOMS: atom_id res chain seq x y z
N ASN A 1 -3.65 -12.93 16.81
CA ASN A 1 -4.51 -13.40 17.90
C ASN A 1 -3.64 -13.57 19.14
N GLU A 2 -4.03 -12.89 20.22
CA GLU A 2 -3.31 -12.87 21.49
C GLU A 2 -3.07 -14.27 22.05
N GLU A 3 -4.07 -15.14 22.04
CA GLU A 3 -3.99 -16.49 22.58
C GLU A 3 -2.91 -17.34 21.89
N ILE A 4 -2.83 -17.26 20.56
CA ILE A 4 -1.82 -17.99 19.77
C ILE A 4 -0.42 -17.47 20.09
N LEU A 5 -0.27 -16.14 20.15
CA LEU A 5 1.01 -15.51 20.50
C LEU A 5 1.43 -15.90 21.89
N THR A 6 0.53 -15.79 22.87
CA THR A 6 0.81 -16.12 24.26
C THR A 6 1.22 -17.60 24.45
N LYS A 7 0.54 -18.53 23.76
CA LYS A 7 0.95 -19.95 23.78
C LYS A 7 2.36 -20.17 23.25
N ALA A 8 2.69 -19.51 22.12
CA ALA A 8 4.02 -19.61 21.54
C ALA A 8 5.10 -19.03 22.47
N LEU A 9 4.85 -17.84 23.04
CA LEU A 9 5.77 -17.20 23.97
C LEU A 9 5.97 -18.03 25.26
N VAL A 10 4.90 -18.61 25.82
CA VAL A 10 5.01 -19.49 27.00
C VAL A 10 5.86 -20.72 26.67
N ALA A 11 5.62 -21.36 25.51
CA ALA A 11 6.39 -22.53 25.11
C ALA A 11 7.88 -22.22 24.95
N GLU A 12 8.21 -21.06 24.39
CA GLU A 12 9.60 -20.66 24.14
C GLU A 12 10.30 -20.18 25.41
N PHE A 13 9.72 -19.21 26.12
CA PHE A 13 10.39 -18.57 27.25
C PHE A 13 10.38 -19.39 28.54
N ALA A 14 9.32 -20.16 28.81
CA ALA A 14 9.28 -20.99 30.00
C ALA A 14 10.34 -22.09 29.97
N ASN A 15 10.64 -22.62 28.78
CA ASN A 15 11.63 -23.69 28.61
C ASN A 15 13.06 -23.14 28.46
N ALA A 16 13.24 -22.02 27.76
CA ALA A 16 14.57 -21.50 27.45
C ALA A 16 15.19 -20.68 28.60
N PHE A 17 14.35 -20.02 29.41
CA PHE A 17 14.81 -19.05 30.42
C PHE A 17 14.31 -19.33 31.84
N ASP A 18 13.65 -20.46 32.09
CA ASP A 18 13.04 -20.82 33.36
C ASP A 18 12.11 -19.74 33.96
N ILE A 19 11.36 -19.08 33.04
CA ILE A 19 10.40 -18.04 33.45
C ILE A 19 9.05 -18.70 33.70
N PRO A 20 8.38 -18.42 34.82
CA PRO A 20 7.05 -18.98 35.09
C PRO A 20 6.05 -18.64 33.99
N ALA A 21 5.33 -19.64 33.50
CA ALA A 21 4.35 -19.47 32.43
C ALA A 21 3.26 -18.42 32.75
N ALA A 22 2.96 -18.19 34.03
CA ALA A 22 2.03 -17.16 34.46
C ALA A 22 2.59 -15.75 34.21
N GLU A 23 3.89 -15.55 34.45
CA GLU A 23 4.57 -14.28 34.20
C GLU A 23 4.63 -13.96 32.71
N VAL A 24 4.97 -14.94 31.87
CA VAL A 24 4.95 -14.79 30.40
C VAL A 24 3.55 -14.42 29.90
N ARG A 25 2.50 -15.06 30.42
CA ARG A 25 1.11 -14.72 30.06
C ARG A 25 0.74 -13.31 30.46
N MET A 26 1.10 -12.89 31.66
CA MET A 26 0.80 -11.54 32.15
C MET A 26 1.53 -10.48 31.31
N ALA A 27 2.80 -10.69 31.02
CA ALA A 27 3.59 -9.77 30.17
C ALA A 27 3.06 -9.71 28.72
N ALA A 28 2.69 -10.86 28.13
CA ALA A 28 2.11 -10.92 26.79
C ALA A 28 0.76 -10.18 26.74
N HIS A 29 -0.08 -10.34 27.75
CA HIS A 29 -1.35 -9.63 27.83
C HIS A 29 -1.14 -8.12 27.98
N ALA A 30 -0.27 -7.68 28.86
CA ALA A 30 0.05 -6.26 29.04
C ALA A 30 0.58 -5.63 27.73
N GLY A 31 1.49 -6.30 27.03
CA GLY A 31 2.00 -5.83 25.74
C GLY A 31 0.92 -5.81 24.64
N TRP A 32 -0.03 -6.74 24.68
CA TRP A 32 -1.15 -6.76 23.75
C TRP A 32 -2.11 -5.59 23.99
N GLU A 33 -2.46 -5.32 25.23
CA GLU A 33 -3.31 -4.18 25.60
C GLU A 33 -2.65 -2.84 25.25
N GLU A 34 -1.33 -2.71 25.47
CA GLU A 34 -0.58 -1.51 25.08
C GLU A 34 -0.58 -1.30 23.57
N LEU A 35 -0.39 -2.38 22.78
CA LEU A 35 -0.49 -2.31 21.33
C LEU A 35 -1.87 -1.82 20.87
N LEU A 36 -2.94 -2.30 21.49
CA LEU A 36 -4.30 -1.86 21.19
C LEU A 36 -4.54 -0.41 21.61
N GLN A 37 -4.00 -0.01 22.78
CA GLN A 37 -4.12 1.37 23.27
C GLN A 37 -3.38 2.35 22.34
N SER A 38 -2.15 2.05 21.97
CA SER A 38 -1.36 2.86 21.03
C SER A 38 -2.08 3.07 19.70
N ARG A 39 -2.80 2.06 19.18
CA ARG A 39 -3.63 2.22 17.97
C ARG A 39 -4.79 3.19 18.21
N ARG A 40 -5.52 3.03 19.32
CA ARG A 40 -6.63 3.93 19.67
C ARG A 40 -6.16 5.37 19.82
N ASP A 41 -4.99 5.58 20.39
CA ASP A 41 -4.42 6.91 20.60
C ASP A 41 -4.04 7.58 19.26
N MET A 42 -3.46 6.81 18.33
CA MET A 42 -3.18 7.29 16.97
C MET A 42 -4.45 7.63 16.20
N GLU A 43 -5.46 6.77 16.25
CA GLU A 43 -6.76 6.98 15.60
C GLU A 43 -7.45 8.22 16.16
N ALA A 44 -7.51 8.34 17.49
CA ALA A 44 -8.10 9.51 18.15
C ALA A 44 -7.37 10.81 17.81
N LYS A 45 -6.03 10.77 17.74
CA LYS A 45 -5.25 11.94 17.31
C LYS A 45 -5.48 12.29 15.85
N GLY A 46 -5.63 11.31 14.99
CA GLY A 46 -6.03 11.51 13.60
C GLY A 46 -7.38 12.22 13.49
N GLU A 47 -8.39 11.77 14.21
CA GLU A 47 -9.72 12.39 14.23
C GLU A 47 -9.68 13.83 14.78
N GLU A 48 -8.94 14.10 15.85
CA GLU A 48 -8.72 15.44 16.39
C GLU A 48 -8.16 16.39 15.32
N VAL A 49 -7.14 15.95 14.57
CA VAL A 49 -6.53 16.77 13.50
C VAL A 49 -7.50 16.95 12.33
N LEU A 50 -8.30 15.94 11.97
CA LEU A 50 -9.33 16.08 10.94
C LEU A 50 -10.38 17.11 11.30
N ASP A 51 -10.82 17.14 12.55
CA ASP A 51 -11.78 18.13 13.02
C ASP A 51 -11.17 19.53 13.07
N TRP A 52 -9.92 19.65 13.50
CA TRP A 52 -9.20 20.93 13.43
C TRP A 52 -9.08 21.46 11.98
N LEU A 53 -8.79 20.56 11.01
CA LEU A 53 -8.75 20.93 9.58
C LEU A 53 -10.11 21.45 9.08
N LYS A 54 -11.21 20.82 9.49
CA LYS A 54 -12.56 21.28 9.15
C LYS A 54 -12.87 22.65 9.75
N GLN A 55 -12.54 22.85 11.04
CA GLN A 55 -12.80 24.11 11.75
C GLN A 55 -11.98 25.28 11.21
N THR A 56 -10.74 25.03 10.80
CA THR A 56 -9.81 26.07 10.35
C THR A 56 -9.82 26.29 8.83
N GLY A 57 -10.49 25.45 8.07
CA GLY A 57 -10.46 25.46 6.60
C GLY A 57 -9.10 25.13 5.99
N ARG A 58 -8.18 24.58 6.79
CA ARG A 58 -6.84 24.21 6.34
C ARG A 58 -6.85 22.88 5.60
N ARG A 59 -5.76 22.62 4.89
CA ARG A 59 -5.54 21.36 4.16
C ARG A 59 -4.55 20.48 4.90
N GLY A 60 -4.73 19.18 4.75
CA GLY A 60 -3.84 18.16 5.28
C GLY A 60 -3.30 17.24 4.19
N ILE A 61 -2.18 16.63 4.49
CA ILE A 61 -1.54 15.56 3.70
C ILE A 61 -1.52 14.31 4.55
N VAL A 62 -2.09 13.23 4.03
CA VAL A 62 -1.85 11.89 4.58
C VAL A 62 -0.54 11.39 4.00
N LEU A 63 0.48 11.30 4.87
CA LEU A 63 1.78 10.76 4.53
C LEU A 63 1.72 9.24 4.72
N ALA A 64 1.62 8.54 3.61
CA ALA A 64 1.42 7.10 3.57
C ALA A 64 2.73 6.37 3.24
N GLY A 65 2.87 5.14 3.71
CA GLY A 65 4.05 4.34 3.44
C GLY A 65 4.07 3.10 4.33
N ARG A 66 5.23 2.51 4.46
CA ARG A 66 5.45 1.43 5.42
C ARG A 66 5.70 2.01 6.81
N PRO A 67 5.48 1.24 7.90
CA PRO A 67 5.68 1.74 9.26
C PRO A 67 7.04 2.39 9.50
N TYR A 68 8.12 1.85 8.93
CA TYR A 68 9.45 2.42 9.09
C TYR A 68 9.66 3.75 8.35
N HIS A 69 8.79 4.12 7.40
CA HIS A 69 8.87 5.41 6.72
C HIS A 69 8.55 6.62 7.62
N VAL A 70 7.98 6.40 8.82
CA VAL A 70 7.77 7.47 9.80
C VAL A 70 8.97 7.73 10.71
N ASP A 71 10.02 6.92 10.60
CA ASP A 71 11.27 7.13 11.31
C ASP A 71 12.01 8.36 10.76
N PRO A 72 12.44 9.33 11.61
CA PRO A 72 13.12 10.54 11.16
C PRO A 72 14.39 10.31 10.35
N GLU A 73 15.14 9.26 10.65
CA GLU A 73 16.36 8.89 9.89
C GLU A 73 16.02 8.33 8.50
N ILE A 74 14.80 7.83 8.31
CA ILE A 74 14.35 7.28 7.03
C ILE A 74 13.69 8.36 6.15
N HIS A 75 12.83 9.20 6.72
CA HIS A 75 12.12 10.22 5.92
C HIS A 75 12.87 11.55 5.80
N HIS A 76 14.02 11.71 6.46
CA HIS A 76 14.93 12.85 6.31
C HIS A 76 14.29 14.24 6.44
N GLY A 77 13.21 14.39 7.23
CA GLY A 77 12.52 15.67 7.43
C GLY A 77 11.44 15.98 6.38
N ILE A 78 10.91 15.00 5.67
CA ILE A 78 9.77 15.19 4.74
C ILE A 78 8.53 15.73 5.43
N PRO A 79 8.09 15.24 6.63
CA PRO A 79 6.95 15.81 7.34
C PRO A 79 7.14 17.29 7.68
N GLU A 80 8.32 17.67 8.15
CA GLU A 80 8.67 19.06 8.46
C GLU A 80 8.66 19.94 7.21
N LEU A 81 9.11 19.40 6.09
CA LEU A 81 9.03 20.10 4.81
C LEU A 81 7.58 20.34 4.38
N ILE A 82 6.70 19.37 4.53
CA ILE A 82 5.27 19.49 4.21
C ILE A 82 4.61 20.52 5.12
N THR A 83 4.87 20.47 6.43
CA THR A 83 4.32 21.44 7.40
C THR A 83 4.83 22.85 7.17
N SER A 84 6.07 23.03 6.68
CA SER A 84 6.60 24.33 6.32
C SER A 84 5.84 25.03 5.18
N TYR A 85 5.09 24.27 4.39
CA TYR A 85 4.18 24.80 3.36
C TYR A 85 2.75 25.05 3.86
N GLY A 86 2.50 24.87 5.16
CA GLY A 86 1.21 25.18 5.80
C GLY A 86 0.19 24.04 5.78
N PHE A 87 0.60 22.82 5.44
CA PHE A 87 -0.26 21.63 5.53
C PHE A 87 -0.10 20.94 6.89
N ALA A 88 -1.18 20.35 7.40
CA ALA A 88 -1.07 19.36 8.46
C ALA A 88 -0.61 18.03 7.85
N VAL A 89 0.13 17.25 8.62
CA VAL A 89 0.56 15.91 8.24
C VAL A 89 -0.10 14.88 9.16
N LEU A 90 -0.74 13.89 8.55
CA LEU A 90 -1.31 12.72 9.21
C LEU A 90 -0.62 11.48 8.65
N THR A 91 -0.50 10.43 9.43
CA THR A 91 -0.02 9.13 8.96
C THR A 91 -1.17 8.27 8.45
N GLU A 92 -0.91 7.26 7.62
CA GLU A 92 -1.97 6.40 7.08
C GLU A 92 -2.70 5.63 8.16
N ASP A 93 -2.04 5.24 9.25
CA ASP A 93 -2.64 4.48 10.35
C ASP A 93 -3.54 5.35 11.24
N SER A 94 -3.32 6.67 11.26
CA SER A 94 -4.19 7.59 11.99
C SER A 94 -5.56 7.81 11.32
N VAL A 95 -5.73 7.43 10.05
CA VAL A 95 -6.97 7.67 9.28
C VAL A 95 -7.53 6.43 8.58
N SER A 96 -6.77 5.34 8.52
CA SER A 96 -7.16 4.13 7.77
C SER A 96 -8.45 3.47 8.27
N HIS A 97 -8.73 3.56 9.57
CA HIS A 97 -9.95 3.03 10.19
C HIS A 97 -11.23 3.71 9.66
N LEU A 98 -11.12 4.93 9.15
CA LEU A 98 -12.22 5.69 8.53
C LEU A 98 -12.48 5.32 7.07
N GLY A 99 -11.58 4.56 6.45
CA GLY A 99 -11.64 4.20 5.04
C GLY A 99 -12.21 2.81 4.81
N LYS A 100 -13.13 2.72 3.84
CA LYS A 100 -13.68 1.43 3.40
C LYS A 100 -13.10 1.09 2.02
N VAL A 101 -12.29 0.05 1.98
CA VAL A 101 -11.71 -0.46 0.73
C VAL A 101 -12.78 -1.17 -0.10
N GLU A 102 -12.96 -0.71 -1.33
CA GLU A 102 -13.85 -1.37 -2.29
C GLU A 102 -13.14 -2.56 -2.93
N ARG A 103 -13.83 -3.67 -3.05
CA ARG A 103 -13.28 -4.92 -3.60
C ARG A 103 -14.08 -5.38 -4.82
N PRO A 104 -13.50 -6.17 -5.73
CA PRO A 104 -12.12 -6.66 -5.70
C PRO A 104 -11.08 -5.59 -6.06
N LEU A 105 -9.87 -5.75 -5.52
CA LEU A 105 -8.70 -4.97 -5.92
C LEU A 105 -8.03 -5.55 -7.18
N VAL A 106 -7.16 -4.79 -7.82
CA VAL A 106 -6.35 -5.29 -8.95
C VAL A 106 -5.47 -6.44 -8.50
N VAL A 107 -4.87 -6.31 -7.32
CA VAL A 107 -4.01 -7.32 -6.72
C VAL A 107 -4.63 -7.95 -5.48
N THR A 108 -4.12 -9.11 -5.08
CA THR A 108 -4.55 -9.76 -3.85
C THR A 108 -4.06 -8.98 -2.64
N ASP A 109 -4.98 -8.65 -1.74
CA ASP A 109 -4.71 -7.93 -0.51
C ASP A 109 -4.32 -8.94 0.59
N GLN A 110 -3.03 -9.14 0.77
CA GLN A 110 -2.49 -10.17 1.66
C GLN A 110 -1.82 -9.61 2.91
N TRP A 111 -1.41 -8.34 2.88
CA TRP A 111 -0.61 -7.77 3.95
C TRP A 111 -1.29 -6.56 4.60
N MET A 112 -1.22 -6.54 5.92
CA MET A 112 -1.86 -5.52 6.75
C MET A 112 -1.46 -4.09 6.36
N TYR A 113 -0.18 -3.85 6.05
CA TYR A 113 0.28 -2.50 5.69
C TYR A 113 -0.29 -2.02 4.36
N HIS A 114 -0.39 -2.90 3.38
CA HIS A 114 -1.00 -2.57 2.09
C HIS A 114 -2.49 -2.31 2.26
N SER A 115 -3.19 -3.14 3.05
CA SER A 115 -4.61 -2.92 3.39
C SER A 115 -4.84 -1.57 4.04
N ARG A 116 -3.95 -1.13 4.95
CA ARG A 116 -4.03 0.20 5.56
C ARG A 116 -3.83 1.33 4.55
N LEU A 117 -2.85 1.20 3.65
CA LEU A 117 -2.62 2.18 2.58
C LEU A 117 -3.86 2.32 1.68
N TYR A 118 -4.47 1.21 1.28
CA TYR A 118 -5.70 1.22 0.47
C TYR A 118 -6.87 1.82 1.23
N ALA A 119 -7.00 1.56 2.54
CA ALA A 119 -8.03 2.14 3.37
C ALA A 119 -7.82 3.66 3.54
N ALA A 120 -6.61 4.11 3.84
CA ALA A 120 -6.29 5.53 3.91
C ALA A 120 -6.57 6.25 2.57
N ALA A 121 -6.17 5.67 1.43
CA ALA A 121 -6.47 6.22 0.12
C ALA A 121 -7.99 6.28 -0.16
N SER A 122 -8.73 5.22 0.25
CA SER A 122 -10.19 5.17 0.12
C SER A 122 -10.89 6.22 0.98
N PHE A 123 -10.34 6.56 2.14
CA PHE A 123 -10.81 7.68 2.95
C PHE A 123 -10.48 9.02 2.30
N VAL A 124 -9.21 9.24 1.92
CA VAL A 124 -8.74 10.50 1.32
C VAL A 124 -9.51 10.84 0.05
N LYS A 125 -9.88 9.85 -0.77
CA LYS A 125 -10.66 10.11 -1.99
C LYS A 125 -12.01 10.79 -1.72
N THR A 126 -12.58 10.61 -0.51
CA THR A 126 -13.86 11.22 -0.12
C THR A 126 -13.72 12.62 0.49
N GLN A 127 -12.51 13.01 0.93
CA GLN A 127 -12.27 14.27 1.63
C GLN A 127 -11.83 15.36 0.66
N GLU A 128 -12.36 16.57 0.80
CA GLU A 128 -11.98 17.70 -0.07
C GLU A 128 -10.64 18.30 0.33
N ASN A 129 -10.42 18.45 1.62
CA ASN A 129 -9.27 19.13 2.21
C ASN A 129 -8.08 18.23 2.52
N LEU A 130 -8.12 16.95 2.11
CA LEU A 130 -7.02 15.99 2.26
C LEU A 130 -6.50 15.56 0.89
N ASP A 131 -5.19 15.44 0.77
CA ASP A 131 -4.51 14.77 -0.32
C ASP A 131 -3.52 13.76 0.27
N LEU A 132 -2.97 12.86 -0.57
CA LEU A 132 -2.09 11.78 -0.12
C LEU A 132 -0.75 11.87 -0.83
N ILE A 133 0.32 11.78 -0.04
CA ILE A 133 1.69 11.57 -0.51
C ILE A 133 2.13 10.20 -0.02
N GLN A 134 2.58 9.34 -0.92
CA GLN A 134 3.14 8.04 -0.57
C GLN A 134 4.66 8.07 -0.59
N LEU A 135 5.25 7.64 0.52
CA LEU A 135 6.67 7.33 0.60
C LEU A 135 6.91 5.93 0.06
N ASN A 136 7.92 5.78 -0.76
CA ASN A 136 8.23 4.55 -1.46
C ASN A 136 9.74 4.29 -1.44
N SER A 137 10.15 3.07 -1.12
CA SER A 137 11.54 2.66 -1.18
C SER A 137 11.96 2.35 -2.60
N PHE A 138 13.18 2.71 -2.97
CA PHE A 138 13.75 2.40 -4.28
C PHE A 138 13.82 0.89 -4.53
N GLY A 139 13.41 0.46 -5.73
CA GLY A 139 13.52 -0.92 -6.18
C GLY A 139 12.69 -1.93 -5.39
N CYS A 140 11.69 -1.49 -4.62
CA CYS A 140 10.80 -2.39 -3.90
C CYS A 140 9.60 -2.79 -4.77
N GLY A 141 9.59 -4.03 -5.26
CA GLY A 141 8.50 -4.54 -6.09
C GLY A 141 7.13 -4.56 -5.39
N LEU A 142 7.11 -4.74 -4.07
CA LEU A 142 5.88 -4.66 -3.28
C LEU A 142 5.32 -3.24 -3.23
N ASP A 143 6.19 -2.25 -3.09
CA ASP A 143 5.78 -0.85 -3.13
C ASP A 143 5.29 -0.45 -4.53
N ALA A 144 5.89 -1.00 -5.59
CA ALA A 144 5.42 -0.78 -6.96
C ALA A 144 3.95 -1.18 -7.14
N VAL A 145 3.59 -2.38 -6.68
CA VAL A 145 2.21 -2.88 -6.72
C VAL A 145 1.27 -2.02 -5.86
N THR A 146 1.73 -1.61 -4.68
CA THR A 146 0.95 -0.78 -3.77
C THR A 146 0.72 0.62 -4.33
N THR A 147 1.74 1.23 -4.94
CA THR A 147 1.61 2.56 -5.57
C THR A 147 0.61 2.55 -6.72
N ASP A 148 0.61 1.52 -7.54
CA ASP A 148 -0.34 1.39 -8.65
C ASP A 148 -1.79 1.28 -8.16
N GLN A 149 -2.03 0.47 -7.12
CA GLN A 149 -3.37 0.33 -6.54
C GLN A 149 -3.83 1.62 -5.84
N VAL A 150 -2.96 2.30 -5.08
CA VAL A 150 -3.28 3.58 -4.43
C VAL A 150 -3.54 4.67 -5.48
N SER A 151 -2.72 4.70 -6.54
CA SER A 151 -2.93 5.60 -7.68
C SER A 151 -4.32 5.41 -8.30
N ASP A 152 -4.71 4.17 -8.56
CA ASP A 152 -6.02 3.85 -9.15
C ASP A 152 -7.17 4.32 -8.24
N ILE A 153 -7.10 4.06 -6.92
CA ILE A 153 -8.11 4.49 -5.95
C ILE A 153 -8.29 6.01 -5.95
N LEU A 154 -7.19 6.77 -6.00
CA LEU A 154 -7.21 8.22 -5.90
C LEU A 154 -7.55 8.91 -7.22
N THR A 155 -6.90 8.53 -8.30
CA THR A 155 -6.99 9.25 -9.58
C THR A 155 -8.34 9.08 -10.26
N ARG A 156 -8.99 7.94 -10.12
CA ARG A 156 -10.38 7.75 -10.60
C ARG A 156 -11.35 8.75 -9.99
N SER A 157 -11.10 9.20 -8.76
CA SER A 157 -11.92 10.20 -8.08
C SER A 157 -11.37 11.64 -8.24
N GLY A 158 -10.46 11.87 -9.17
CA GLY A 158 -9.89 13.18 -9.47
C GLY A 158 -8.94 13.71 -8.41
N LYS A 159 -8.41 12.87 -7.52
CA LYS A 159 -7.33 13.23 -6.60
C LYS A 159 -5.99 13.25 -7.33
N ILE A 160 -5.10 14.13 -6.87
CA ILE A 160 -3.72 14.16 -7.35
C ILE A 160 -2.90 13.20 -6.48
N TYR A 161 -2.35 12.18 -7.12
CA TYR A 161 -1.50 11.23 -6.42
C TYR A 161 -0.03 11.61 -6.57
N THR A 162 0.70 11.59 -5.45
CA THR A 162 2.12 11.95 -5.40
C THR A 162 2.92 10.87 -4.69
N VAL A 163 3.97 10.39 -5.34
CA VAL A 163 4.94 9.45 -4.76
C VAL A 163 6.27 10.15 -4.54
N LEU A 164 6.84 9.97 -3.37
CA LEU A 164 8.20 10.38 -3.03
C LEU A 164 9.05 9.12 -2.83
N LYS A 165 10.06 8.95 -3.66
CA LYS A 165 11.04 7.87 -3.49
C LYS A 165 12.06 8.28 -2.45
N ILE A 166 12.25 7.40 -1.47
CA ILE A 166 13.25 7.55 -0.41
C ILE A 166 14.44 6.67 -0.76
N ASP A 167 15.62 7.22 -0.65
CA ASP A 167 16.90 6.52 -0.76
C ASP A 167 17.80 6.85 0.43
N GLU A 168 19.01 6.32 0.43
CA GLU A 168 20.01 6.56 1.47
C GLU A 168 20.56 7.99 1.48
N VAL A 169 20.22 8.80 0.48
CA VAL A 169 20.76 10.15 0.31
C VAL A 169 19.86 11.18 1.01
N ASN A 170 20.38 11.84 2.02
CA ASN A 170 19.73 12.90 2.78
C ASN A 170 19.50 14.19 1.95
N ASN A 171 18.95 14.07 0.75
CA ASN A 171 18.70 15.22 -0.12
C ASN A 171 17.22 15.44 -0.37
N LEU A 172 16.66 16.42 0.31
CA LEU A 172 15.26 16.83 0.14
C LEU A 172 14.99 17.59 -1.17
N GLY A 173 15.96 17.76 -2.05
CA GLY A 173 15.79 18.54 -3.29
C GLY A 173 14.66 17.99 -4.17
N ALA A 174 14.71 16.69 -4.46
CA ALA A 174 13.69 16.02 -5.27
C ALA A 174 12.30 16.03 -4.59
N ALA A 175 12.26 15.75 -3.28
CA ALA A 175 11.03 15.82 -2.49
C ALA A 175 10.42 17.22 -2.52
N ARG A 176 11.25 18.25 -2.34
CA ARG A 176 10.84 19.66 -2.40
C ARG A 176 10.22 20.03 -3.75
N ILE A 177 10.81 19.62 -4.84
CA ILE A 177 10.29 19.87 -6.19
C ILE A 177 8.93 19.21 -6.36
N ARG A 178 8.81 17.93 -6.00
CA ARG A 178 7.54 17.19 -6.13
C ARG A 178 6.43 17.76 -5.25
N ILE A 179 6.73 18.11 -3.98
CA ILE A 179 5.74 18.73 -3.08
C ILE A 179 5.30 20.08 -3.62
N ARG A 180 6.22 20.92 -4.12
CA ARG A 180 5.85 22.20 -4.74
C ARG A 180 5.01 22.02 -6.01
N SER A 181 5.30 21.01 -6.81
CA SER A 181 4.48 20.67 -7.99
C SER A 181 3.07 20.24 -7.59
N LEU A 182 2.94 19.40 -6.54
CA LEU A 182 1.64 19.06 -5.97
C LEU A 182 0.87 20.32 -5.53
N ILE A 183 1.50 21.20 -4.76
CA ILE A 183 0.88 22.45 -4.30
C ILE A 183 0.41 23.32 -5.47
N ALA A 184 1.22 23.46 -6.51
CA ALA A 184 0.86 24.20 -7.70
C ALA A 184 -0.35 23.56 -8.41
N ALA A 185 -0.35 22.23 -8.57
CA ALA A 185 -1.46 21.51 -9.18
C ALA A 185 -2.77 21.62 -8.36
N LEU A 186 -2.68 21.57 -7.03
CA LEU A 186 -3.83 21.79 -6.15
C LEU A 186 -4.41 23.20 -6.32
N ARG A 187 -3.57 24.23 -6.38
CA ARG A 187 -3.99 25.63 -6.62
C ARG A 187 -4.69 25.79 -7.98
N VAL A 188 -4.14 25.20 -9.04
CA VAL A 188 -4.76 25.23 -10.37
C VAL A 188 -6.12 24.52 -10.37
N ARG A 189 -6.21 23.37 -9.69
CA ARG A 189 -7.48 22.64 -9.52
C ARG A 189 -8.54 23.48 -8.83
N ASP A 190 -8.17 24.13 -7.73
CA ASP A 190 -9.06 24.98 -6.95
C ASP A 190 -9.52 26.22 -7.77
N GLN A 191 -8.61 26.87 -8.51
CA GLN A 191 -8.92 27.99 -9.39
C GLN A 191 -9.87 27.64 -10.54
N ARG A 192 -9.80 26.38 -11.02
CA ARG A 192 -10.67 25.89 -12.10
C ARG A 192 -12.02 25.39 -11.60
N ASN A 193 -12.29 25.45 -10.30
CA ASN A 193 -13.49 24.91 -9.66
C ASN A 193 -13.76 23.46 -10.12
N PHE A 194 -12.70 22.63 -10.16
CA PHE A 194 -12.79 21.27 -10.64
C PHE A 194 -13.69 20.45 -9.73
N GLU A 195 -14.86 20.07 -10.22
CA GLU A 195 -15.77 19.16 -9.53
C GLU A 195 -15.22 17.74 -9.57
N ARG A 196 -14.91 17.21 -8.38
CA ARG A 196 -14.52 15.82 -8.23
C ARG A 196 -15.76 14.95 -8.06
N LYS A 197 -15.72 13.77 -8.65
CA LYS A 197 -16.71 12.74 -8.39
C LYS A 197 -16.04 11.57 -7.70
N VAL A 198 -16.59 11.15 -6.56
CA VAL A 198 -16.15 9.91 -5.90
C VAL A 198 -16.63 8.74 -6.74
N VAL A 199 -15.68 8.03 -7.35
CA VAL A 199 -15.94 6.90 -8.25
C VAL A 199 -15.50 5.62 -7.56
N SER A 200 -16.23 4.52 -7.83
CA SER A 200 -15.86 3.20 -7.34
C SER A 200 -14.48 2.81 -7.88
N SER A 201 -13.64 2.31 -6.99
CA SER A 201 -12.32 1.75 -7.30
C SER A 201 -12.32 0.22 -7.39
N ALA A 202 -13.50 -0.42 -7.28
CA ALA A 202 -13.61 -1.86 -7.45
C ALA A 202 -13.18 -2.29 -8.85
N TYR A 203 -12.30 -3.27 -8.92
CA TYR A 203 -11.79 -3.80 -10.19
C TYR A 203 -12.71 -4.88 -10.75
N HIS A 204 -13.09 -4.73 -12.01
CA HIS A 204 -13.90 -5.74 -12.69
C HIS A 204 -13.01 -6.85 -13.24
N ARG A 205 -12.98 -7.98 -12.53
CA ARG A 205 -12.28 -9.19 -13.00
C ARG A 205 -13.21 -10.05 -13.83
N ALA A 206 -12.71 -10.55 -14.93
CA ALA A 206 -13.35 -11.69 -15.59
C ALA A 206 -13.24 -12.92 -14.67
N VAL A 207 -14.38 -13.49 -14.32
CA VAL A 207 -14.44 -14.72 -13.51
C VAL A 207 -14.24 -15.91 -14.45
N PHE A 208 -13.20 -16.72 -14.19
CA PHE A 208 -12.97 -17.93 -14.96
C PHE A 208 -14.05 -18.97 -14.62
N THR A 209 -14.84 -19.37 -15.59
CA THR A 209 -15.91 -20.36 -15.43
C THR A 209 -15.48 -21.74 -15.94
N LYS A 210 -16.25 -22.78 -15.56
CA LYS A 210 -15.99 -24.14 -16.04
C LYS A 210 -16.10 -24.29 -17.57
N GLU A 211 -16.98 -23.50 -18.20
CA GLU A 211 -17.19 -23.47 -19.64
C GLU A 211 -15.96 -22.93 -20.37
N MET A 212 -15.33 -21.90 -19.83
CA MET A 212 -14.10 -21.30 -20.38
C MET A 212 -12.96 -22.31 -20.50
N LYS A 213 -12.95 -23.35 -19.70
CA LYS A 213 -11.95 -24.43 -19.76
C LYS A 213 -11.87 -25.07 -21.16
N LYS A 214 -12.97 -25.10 -21.92
CA LYS A 214 -13.02 -25.67 -23.26
C LYS A 214 -12.48 -24.76 -24.34
N ASP A 215 -12.75 -23.45 -24.20
CA ASP A 215 -12.56 -22.47 -25.27
C ASP A 215 -11.35 -21.57 -25.06
N TYR A 216 -10.91 -21.39 -23.80
CA TYR A 216 -9.81 -20.50 -23.45
C TYR A 216 -8.50 -21.25 -23.29
N THR A 217 -7.41 -20.62 -23.70
CA THR A 217 -6.03 -21.08 -23.44
C THR A 217 -5.46 -20.24 -22.27
N LEU A 218 -4.92 -20.92 -21.25
CA LEU A 218 -4.19 -20.28 -20.16
C LEU A 218 -2.77 -19.98 -20.65
N LEU A 219 -2.41 -18.70 -20.72
CA LEU A 219 -1.04 -18.31 -21.01
C LEU A 219 -0.28 -18.18 -19.71
N CYS A 220 0.82 -18.90 -19.60
CA CYS A 220 1.71 -18.88 -18.42
C CYS A 220 3.06 -18.30 -18.82
N PRO A 221 3.48 -17.17 -18.23
CA PRO A 221 4.84 -16.68 -18.44
C PRO A 221 5.83 -17.68 -17.83
N GLN A 222 6.95 -17.92 -18.52
CA GLN A 222 8.00 -18.79 -18.05
C GLN A 222 8.80 -18.11 -16.94
N MET A 223 8.59 -18.54 -15.69
CA MET A 223 9.30 -17.97 -14.53
C MET A 223 10.44 -18.88 -14.04
N SER A 224 10.34 -20.18 -14.28
CA SER A 224 11.36 -21.17 -13.92
C SER A 224 11.14 -22.45 -14.73
N PRO A 225 12.02 -22.79 -15.67
CA PRO A 225 11.84 -23.95 -16.54
C PRO A 225 11.57 -25.24 -15.78
N ILE A 226 12.36 -25.55 -14.76
CA ILE A 226 12.22 -26.78 -13.97
C ILE A 226 10.84 -26.94 -13.33
N HIS A 227 10.20 -25.83 -12.93
CA HIS A 227 8.85 -25.88 -12.36
C HIS A 227 7.79 -25.97 -13.45
N PHE A 228 7.94 -25.19 -14.52
CA PHE A 228 6.92 -25.12 -15.57
C PHE A 228 6.88 -26.35 -16.45
N ASP A 229 8.01 -27.06 -16.60
CA ASP A 229 8.07 -28.38 -17.24
C ASP A 229 7.21 -29.45 -16.51
N LEU A 230 6.97 -29.27 -15.21
CA LEU A 230 6.07 -30.10 -14.41
C LEU A 230 4.66 -29.54 -14.33
N ILE A 231 4.51 -28.24 -14.21
CA ILE A 231 3.21 -27.57 -14.05
C ILE A 231 2.37 -27.68 -15.33
N GLU A 232 2.97 -27.48 -16.50
CA GLU A 232 2.27 -27.53 -17.77
C GLU A 232 1.58 -28.88 -18.01
N PRO A 233 2.27 -30.03 -17.96
CA PRO A 233 1.60 -31.32 -18.14
C PRO A 233 0.61 -31.63 -17.03
N ALA A 234 0.86 -31.20 -15.79
CA ALA A 234 -0.08 -31.38 -14.70
C ALA A 234 -1.39 -30.64 -14.98
N ILE A 235 -1.35 -29.36 -15.37
CA ILE A 235 -2.55 -28.58 -15.71
C ILE A 235 -3.27 -29.15 -16.94
N ARG A 236 -2.52 -29.61 -17.94
CA ARG A 236 -3.09 -30.31 -19.13
C ARG A 236 -3.81 -31.58 -18.76
N SER A 237 -3.29 -32.36 -17.79
CA SER A 237 -3.94 -33.58 -17.32
C SER A 237 -5.31 -33.35 -16.70
N PHE A 238 -5.54 -32.16 -16.14
CA PHE A 238 -6.87 -31.73 -15.67
C PHE A 238 -7.77 -31.20 -16.81
N GLY A 239 -7.32 -31.28 -18.07
CA GLY A 239 -8.09 -30.90 -19.24
C GLY A 239 -8.15 -29.41 -19.54
N TYR A 240 -7.21 -28.62 -19.04
CA TYR A 240 -7.04 -27.23 -19.44
C TYR A 240 -6.14 -27.10 -20.67
N LYS A 241 -6.46 -26.15 -21.53
CA LYS A 241 -5.53 -25.72 -22.57
C LYS A 241 -4.56 -24.73 -21.93
N ILE A 242 -3.29 -25.03 -21.93
CA ILE A 242 -2.22 -24.21 -21.36
C ILE A 242 -1.08 -24.09 -22.36
N GLU A 243 -0.48 -22.93 -22.43
CA GLU A 243 0.73 -22.62 -23.19
C GLU A 243 1.70 -21.86 -22.29
N VAL A 244 2.90 -22.43 -22.11
CA VAL A 244 3.99 -21.77 -21.37
C VAL A 244 4.77 -20.91 -22.37
N LEU A 245 4.76 -19.61 -22.14
CA LEU A 245 5.41 -18.63 -23.01
C LEU A 245 6.92 -18.64 -22.79
N GLN A 246 7.69 -18.81 -23.86
CA GLN A 246 9.17 -18.83 -23.80
C GLN A 246 9.76 -17.42 -23.92
N ASN A 247 9.10 -16.42 -23.29
CA ASN A 247 9.47 -15.01 -23.37
C ASN A 247 10.51 -14.66 -22.30
N HIS A 248 11.77 -15.00 -22.53
CA HIS A 248 12.89 -14.71 -21.65
C HIS A 248 14.02 -13.93 -22.35
N ASN A 249 13.72 -13.30 -23.48
CA ASN A 249 14.67 -12.51 -24.26
C ASN A 249 14.56 -11.01 -23.92
N ARG A 250 15.55 -10.26 -24.34
CA ARG A 250 15.62 -8.80 -24.12
C ARG A 250 14.38 -8.07 -24.66
N SER A 251 13.83 -8.50 -25.78
CA SER A 251 12.65 -7.87 -26.39
C SER A 251 11.43 -7.95 -25.47
N ALA A 252 11.22 -9.07 -24.75
CA ALA A 252 10.14 -9.19 -23.79
C ALA A 252 10.28 -8.18 -22.64
N VAL A 253 11.51 -7.99 -22.14
CA VAL A 253 11.79 -6.99 -21.12
C VAL A 253 11.53 -5.57 -21.62
N ASP A 254 12.03 -5.23 -22.80
CA ASP A 254 11.87 -3.90 -23.39
C ASP A 254 10.39 -3.55 -23.64
N VAL A 255 9.56 -4.54 -23.99
CA VAL A 255 8.10 -4.37 -24.10
C VAL A 255 7.45 -4.29 -22.73
N GLY A 256 7.83 -5.16 -21.79
CA GLY A 256 7.31 -5.17 -20.43
C GLY A 256 7.51 -3.82 -19.71
N LEU A 257 8.67 -3.21 -19.87
CA LEU A 257 8.99 -1.89 -19.31
C LEU A 257 8.09 -0.74 -19.79
N GLN A 258 7.35 -0.93 -20.88
CA GLN A 258 6.40 0.06 -21.37
C GLN A 258 5.06 0.03 -20.61
N TYR A 259 4.74 -1.08 -19.94
CA TYR A 259 3.44 -1.32 -19.31
C TYR A 259 3.53 -1.60 -17.82
N VAL A 260 4.65 -2.09 -17.34
CA VAL A 260 4.86 -2.46 -15.94
C VAL A 260 5.63 -1.35 -15.22
N ASN A 261 5.27 -1.10 -13.96
CA ASN A 261 6.00 -0.17 -13.11
C ASN A 261 7.47 -0.60 -12.98
N ASN A 262 8.39 0.31 -13.24
CA ASN A 262 9.84 0.05 -13.26
C ASN A 262 10.42 -0.40 -11.91
N ASP A 263 9.71 -0.19 -10.81
CA ASP A 263 10.09 -0.67 -9.48
C ASP A 263 9.61 -2.11 -9.21
N ALA A 264 8.83 -2.70 -10.13
CA ALA A 264 8.39 -4.09 -10.03
C ALA A 264 9.58 -5.06 -10.13
N CYS A 265 9.44 -6.23 -9.51
CA CYS A 265 10.43 -7.27 -9.61
C CYS A 265 10.60 -7.75 -11.06
N TYR A 266 11.82 -8.09 -11.45
CA TYR A 266 12.16 -8.51 -12.81
C TYR A 266 11.22 -9.58 -13.41
N PRO A 267 10.76 -10.60 -12.66
CA PRO A 267 9.80 -11.58 -13.20
C PRO A 267 8.43 -10.99 -13.59
N SER A 268 8.11 -9.78 -13.16
CA SER A 268 6.86 -9.09 -13.51
C SER A 268 6.93 -8.34 -14.84
N LEU A 269 8.14 -8.09 -15.28
CA LEU A 269 8.44 -7.44 -16.56
C LEU A 269 8.35 -8.45 -17.70
#